data_14df4729a290e23641712574b34e949f
#
_entry.id   14df4729a290e23641712574b34e949f
#
_cell.length_a   1.000
_cell.length_b   1.000
_cell.length_c   1.000
_cell.angle_alpha   90.00
_cell.angle_beta   90.00
_cell.angle_gamma   90.00
#
_symmetry.space_group_name_H-M   'P 1'
#
loop_
_entity.id
_entity.type
_entity.pdbx_description
1 polymer ?
#
loop_
_entity_poly.entity_id
_entity_poly.type
_entity_poly.pdbx_seq_one_letter_code
_entity_poly.pdbx_strand_id
1 'polypeptide(L)'
;MHSQQSRRSQIGNRGLLVLFLAIFVVMMGFGIVLPVLQFYARSVGATPLEIGLLATSYAFMQFLFAPLWGGLSDRIGRKPVFSIGLIGYAVSFVIFGLSHQVWQLFLARILGGVLSAATLPTAMAYIGDTTSEDRRGGGMGMMGAAMGLGFTIGPGIGGLLGRHNLSLPFFVGAALALVTLILSWGALPEPVRHPSSAERPSRIDAFRLALGGPLAYYFVVTLVAAFALAALEATYALFAQDRLHLSSTSGAGAIGVVFVIVGLVQAAILGGLVGRLINRWGEERLVRAGLVLAAIGYLLVTGTHNIATLAIYAAVAGAGHALMRPSVASLISKRTPGGQGLSIGIMDSFDSLGRILGPAWGGWVYHAGITLPYVSAAAALALTVGVSFSAAARGVPAHAGSE
;
A
#
# COMPACT_ATOMS: atom_id res chain seq x y z
N MET A 1 22.94 38.41 3.94
CA MET A 1 21.58 38.08 4.45
C MET A 1 21.00 36.75 3.88
N HIS A 2 21.49 36.20 2.78
CA HIS A 2 21.01 34.92 2.23
C HIS A 2 21.40 33.66 3.02
N SER A 3 22.50 33.70 3.81
CA SER A 3 23.01 32.51 4.51
C SER A 3 22.29 32.18 5.83
N GLN A 4 21.53 33.11 6.41
CA GLN A 4 20.75 32.86 7.64
C GLN A 4 19.33 32.33 7.36
N GLN A 5 18.76 32.62 6.18
CA GLN A 5 17.44 32.07 5.79
C GLN A 5 17.48 30.57 5.46
N SER A 6 18.61 30.07 4.92
CA SER A 6 18.75 28.63 4.59
C SER A 6 18.86 27.73 5.82
N ARG A 7 19.32 28.26 6.98
CA ARG A 7 19.47 27.46 8.21
C ARG A 7 18.17 27.27 9.00
N ARG A 8 17.14 28.08 8.78
CA ARG A 8 15.86 28.00 9.55
C ARG A 8 14.84 27.00 8.98
N SER A 9 15.03 26.47 7.79
CA SER A 9 14.07 25.55 7.15
C SER A 9 14.48 24.07 7.20
N GLN A 10 15.67 23.74 7.69
CA GLN A 10 16.11 22.34 7.77
C GLN A 10 15.61 21.71 9.07
N ILE A 11 14.75 20.67 8.93
CA ILE A 11 14.46 19.81 10.07
C ILE A 11 15.76 19.14 10.51
N GLY A 12 16.13 19.35 11.79
CA GLY A 12 17.19 18.57 12.41
C GLY A 12 16.79 17.08 12.50
N ASN A 13 17.74 16.23 12.83
CA ASN A 13 17.54 14.77 12.98
C ASN A 13 16.33 14.42 13.89
N ARG A 14 15.99 15.28 14.87
CA ARG A 14 14.81 15.11 15.74
C ARG A 14 13.49 15.20 14.98
N GLY A 15 13.33 16.15 14.06
CA GLY A 15 12.09 16.29 13.28
C GLY A 15 11.89 15.15 12.30
N LEU A 16 12.96 14.66 11.66
CA LEU A 16 12.92 13.47 10.80
C LEU A 16 12.53 12.22 11.59
N LEU A 17 13.06 12.07 12.83
CA LEU A 17 12.68 10.96 13.71
C LEU A 17 11.21 11.01 14.10
N VAL A 18 10.69 12.19 14.42
CA VAL A 18 9.27 12.36 14.76
C VAL A 18 8.38 12.02 13.57
N LEU A 19 8.76 12.44 12.37
CA LEU A 19 8.00 12.12 11.16
C LEU A 19 8.07 10.61 10.84
N PHE A 20 9.23 9.98 11.03
CA PHE A 20 9.38 8.53 10.94
C PHE A 20 8.43 7.82 11.90
N LEU A 21 8.44 8.21 13.18
CA LEU A 21 7.57 7.63 14.20
C LEU A 21 6.10 7.87 13.86
N ALA A 22 5.75 9.05 13.39
CA ALA A 22 4.37 9.37 13.00
C ALA A 22 3.88 8.46 11.86
N ILE A 23 4.67 8.28 10.81
CA ILE A 23 4.30 7.39 9.69
C ILE A 23 4.33 5.92 10.10
N PHE A 24 5.33 5.52 10.88
CA PHE A 24 5.39 4.16 11.44
C PHE A 24 4.11 3.82 12.23
N VAL A 25 3.68 4.71 13.13
CA VAL A 25 2.48 4.50 13.96
C VAL A 25 1.22 4.50 13.10
N VAL A 26 1.10 5.40 12.11
CA VAL A 26 -0.04 5.41 11.17
C VAL A 26 -0.11 4.10 10.37
N MET A 27 1.02 3.65 9.81
CA MET A 27 1.08 2.41 9.05
C MET A 27 0.87 1.18 9.92
N MET A 28 1.37 1.20 11.15
CA MET A 28 1.11 0.16 12.14
C MET A 28 -0.38 0.13 12.50
N GLY A 29 -1.02 1.28 12.72
CA GLY A 29 -2.46 1.37 12.98
C GLY A 29 -3.29 0.82 11.82
N PHE A 30 -2.91 1.11 10.58
CA PHE A 30 -3.52 0.51 9.40
C PHE A 30 -3.31 -1.02 9.37
N GLY A 31 -2.08 -1.47 9.61
CA GLY A 31 -1.73 -2.90 9.65
C GLY A 31 -2.47 -3.67 10.76
N ILE A 32 -2.68 -3.05 11.92
CA ILE A 32 -3.44 -3.64 13.05
C ILE A 32 -4.85 -4.07 12.61
N VAL A 33 -5.48 -3.27 11.76
CA VAL A 33 -6.87 -3.51 11.31
C VAL A 33 -6.95 -4.61 10.26
N LEU A 34 -5.93 -4.80 9.44
CA LEU A 34 -5.96 -5.70 8.29
C LEU A 34 -6.42 -7.14 8.60
N PRO A 35 -5.85 -7.86 9.59
CA PRO A 35 -6.23 -9.25 9.85
C PRO A 35 -7.62 -9.37 10.48
N VAL A 36 -8.13 -8.30 11.09
CA VAL A 36 -9.34 -8.33 11.92
C VAL A 36 -10.56 -7.83 11.16
N LEU A 37 -10.36 -6.91 10.21
CA LEU A 37 -11.44 -6.26 9.47
C LEU A 37 -12.47 -7.24 8.91
N GLN A 38 -11.99 -8.30 8.25
CA GLN A 38 -12.86 -9.25 7.55
C GLN A 38 -13.66 -10.09 8.54
N PHE A 39 -13.02 -10.54 9.64
CA PHE A 39 -13.69 -11.27 10.71
C PHE A 39 -14.74 -10.40 11.42
N TYR A 40 -14.39 -9.13 11.68
CA TYR A 40 -15.30 -8.18 12.30
C TYR A 40 -16.50 -7.88 11.40
N ALA A 41 -16.25 -7.57 10.11
CA ALA A 41 -17.32 -7.32 9.16
C ALA A 41 -18.24 -8.54 9.01
N ARG A 42 -17.69 -9.76 8.97
CA ARG A 42 -18.46 -10.99 8.92
C ARG A 42 -19.27 -11.22 10.19
N SER A 43 -18.75 -10.84 11.36
CA SER A 43 -19.46 -10.98 12.64
C SER A 43 -20.70 -10.09 12.76
N VAL A 44 -20.76 -8.99 12.02
CA VAL A 44 -21.93 -8.10 11.91
C VAL A 44 -22.80 -8.40 10.69
N GLY A 45 -22.56 -9.54 10.02
CA GLY A 45 -23.39 -10.04 8.93
C GLY A 45 -22.98 -9.63 7.52
N ALA A 46 -21.80 -9.05 7.32
CA ALA A 46 -21.33 -8.69 5.98
C ALA A 46 -21.06 -9.93 5.12
N THR A 47 -21.52 -9.88 3.88
CA THR A 47 -21.22 -10.86 2.84
C THR A 47 -19.79 -10.69 2.32
N PRO A 48 -19.19 -11.71 1.66
CA PRO A 48 -17.87 -11.58 1.05
C PRO A 48 -17.76 -10.43 0.05
N LEU A 49 -18.82 -10.17 -0.73
CA LEU A 49 -18.87 -9.03 -1.63
C LEU A 49 -18.81 -7.69 -0.88
N GLU A 50 -19.62 -7.54 0.19
CA GLU A 50 -19.60 -6.33 1.01
C GLU A 50 -18.25 -6.11 1.67
N ILE A 51 -17.57 -7.17 2.12
CA ILE A 51 -16.21 -7.09 2.67
C ILE A 51 -15.22 -6.59 1.60
N GLY A 52 -15.31 -7.11 0.38
CA GLY A 52 -14.53 -6.60 -0.75
C GLY A 52 -14.84 -5.13 -1.06
N LEU A 53 -16.12 -4.76 -1.07
CA LEU A 53 -16.57 -3.39 -1.31
C LEU A 53 -16.18 -2.42 -0.19
N LEU A 54 -16.06 -2.86 1.07
CA LEU A 54 -15.50 -2.06 2.16
C LEU A 54 -14.05 -1.66 1.90
N ALA A 55 -13.22 -2.56 1.38
CA ALA A 55 -11.85 -2.25 1.00
C ALA A 55 -11.80 -1.34 -0.24
N THR A 56 -12.63 -1.66 -1.25
CA THR A 56 -12.78 -0.85 -2.47
C THR A 56 -13.21 0.58 -2.17
N SER A 57 -14.23 0.78 -1.31
CA SER A 57 -14.74 2.11 -0.98
C SER A 57 -13.67 2.98 -0.33
N TYR A 58 -12.88 2.43 0.57
CA TYR A 58 -11.75 3.12 1.19
C TYR A 58 -10.68 3.52 0.16
N ALA A 59 -10.24 2.57 -0.67
CA ALA A 59 -9.23 2.82 -1.70
C ALA A 59 -9.71 3.83 -2.76
N PHE A 60 -11.00 3.75 -3.15
CA PHE A 60 -11.61 4.69 -4.08
C PHE A 60 -11.66 6.11 -3.53
N MET A 61 -12.07 6.28 -2.27
CA MET A 61 -12.06 7.59 -1.62
C MET A 61 -10.64 8.15 -1.48
N GLN A 62 -9.66 7.33 -1.12
CA GLN A 62 -8.26 7.76 -1.09
C GLN A 62 -7.79 8.22 -2.48
N PHE A 63 -8.06 7.45 -3.53
CA PHE A 63 -7.70 7.80 -4.90
C PHE A 63 -8.31 9.14 -5.33
N LEU A 64 -9.57 9.37 -4.98
CA LEU A 64 -10.28 10.60 -5.36
C LEU A 64 -9.79 11.83 -4.58
N PHE A 65 -9.59 11.69 -3.27
CA PHE A 65 -9.35 12.82 -2.37
C PHE A 65 -7.86 13.12 -2.12
N ALA A 66 -6.93 12.17 -2.35
CA ALA A 66 -5.50 12.42 -2.12
C ALA A 66 -4.94 13.64 -2.88
N PRO A 67 -5.26 13.90 -4.16
CA PRO A 67 -4.80 15.10 -4.85
C PRO A 67 -5.41 16.40 -4.31
N LEU A 68 -6.68 16.34 -3.85
CA LEU A 68 -7.36 17.49 -3.27
C LEU A 68 -6.67 17.91 -1.96
N TRP A 69 -6.37 16.94 -1.10
CA TRP A 69 -5.62 17.16 0.13
C TRP A 69 -4.19 17.63 -0.13
N GLY A 70 -3.51 17.06 -1.14
CA GLY A 70 -2.19 17.52 -1.58
C GLY A 70 -2.21 19.00 -1.96
N GLY A 71 -3.15 19.41 -2.83
CA GLY A 71 -3.32 20.82 -3.22
C GLY A 71 -3.74 21.73 -2.06
N LEU A 72 -4.60 21.24 -1.16
CA LEU A 72 -5.01 21.98 0.02
C LEU A 72 -3.82 22.18 0.99
N SER A 73 -2.97 21.16 1.16
CA SER A 73 -1.79 21.25 2.01
C SER A 73 -0.76 22.28 1.53
N ASP A 74 -0.71 22.53 0.20
CA ASP A 74 0.10 23.62 -0.37
C ASP A 74 -0.44 25.00 0.02
N ARG A 75 -1.76 25.13 0.24
CA ARG A 75 -2.45 26.40 0.52
C ARG A 75 -2.53 26.73 2.02
N ILE A 76 -3.02 25.77 2.83
CA ILE A 76 -3.28 26.01 4.26
C ILE A 76 -2.12 25.54 5.17
N GLY A 77 -1.17 24.79 4.63
CA GLY A 77 -0.01 24.27 5.35
C GLY A 77 -0.01 22.75 5.48
N ARG A 78 1.18 22.18 5.67
CA ARG A 78 1.38 20.72 5.78
C ARG A 78 0.82 20.17 7.09
N LYS A 79 1.16 20.81 8.21
CA LYS A 79 0.80 20.35 9.54
C LYS A 79 -0.72 20.32 9.79
N PRO A 80 -1.53 21.33 9.43
CA PRO A 80 -2.99 21.28 9.56
C PRO A 80 -3.60 20.14 8.76
N VAL A 81 -3.19 19.94 7.48
CA VAL A 81 -3.75 18.89 6.63
C VAL A 81 -3.35 17.51 7.10
N PHE A 82 -2.11 17.33 7.54
CA PHE A 82 -1.66 16.07 8.17
C PHE A 82 -2.47 15.74 9.42
N SER A 83 -2.77 16.76 10.25
CA SER A 83 -3.60 16.61 11.45
C SER A 83 -5.04 16.21 11.12
N ILE A 84 -5.65 16.77 10.07
CA ILE A 84 -6.96 16.36 9.60
C ILE A 84 -6.95 14.88 9.20
N GLY A 85 -5.89 14.42 8.53
CA GLY A 85 -5.73 13.01 8.19
C GLY A 85 -5.69 12.10 9.40
N LEU A 86 -4.94 12.46 10.45
CA LEU A 86 -4.85 11.69 11.69
C LEU A 86 -6.18 11.68 12.47
N ILE A 87 -6.89 12.80 12.52
CA ILE A 87 -8.24 12.87 13.11
C ILE A 87 -9.18 11.95 12.31
N GLY A 88 -9.10 11.99 10.98
CA GLY A 88 -9.88 11.12 10.11
C GLY A 88 -9.66 9.63 10.38
N TYR A 89 -8.40 9.21 10.60
CA TYR A 89 -8.10 7.85 11.03
C TYR A 89 -8.74 7.52 12.38
N ALA A 90 -8.56 8.39 13.38
CA ALA A 90 -9.08 8.16 14.72
C ALA A 90 -10.61 8.03 14.70
N VAL A 91 -11.30 8.98 14.08
CA VAL A 91 -12.76 8.99 13.97
C VAL A 91 -13.27 7.75 13.21
N SER A 92 -12.67 7.43 12.06
CA SER A 92 -13.03 6.26 11.28
C SER A 92 -12.88 4.97 12.08
N PHE A 93 -11.79 4.81 12.82
CA PHE A 93 -11.55 3.61 13.62
C PHE A 93 -12.50 3.52 14.82
N VAL A 94 -12.83 4.64 15.47
CA VAL A 94 -13.85 4.64 16.54
C VAL A 94 -15.20 4.23 15.98
N ILE A 95 -15.65 4.82 14.87
CA ILE A 95 -16.92 4.43 14.23
C ILE A 95 -16.88 2.94 13.87
N PHE A 96 -15.77 2.45 13.31
CA PHE A 96 -15.62 1.06 12.93
C PHE A 96 -15.73 0.13 14.14
N GLY A 97 -15.03 0.43 15.23
CA GLY A 97 -15.04 -0.38 16.46
C GLY A 97 -16.39 -0.38 17.20
N LEU A 98 -17.22 0.66 16.98
CA LEU A 98 -18.58 0.77 17.53
C LEU A 98 -19.67 0.26 16.57
N SER A 99 -19.32 -0.20 15.38
CA SER A 99 -20.28 -0.61 14.37
C SER A 99 -20.94 -1.94 14.71
N HIS A 100 -22.26 -1.99 14.60
CA HIS A 100 -23.08 -3.20 14.78
C HIS A 100 -23.83 -3.60 13.51
N GLN A 101 -23.72 -2.79 12.44
CA GLN A 101 -24.39 -2.99 11.16
C GLN A 101 -23.45 -2.69 10.00
N VAL A 102 -23.64 -3.36 8.87
CA VAL A 102 -22.75 -3.27 7.70
C VAL A 102 -22.67 -1.83 7.14
N TRP A 103 -23.78 -1.08 7.10
CA TRP A 103 -23.76 0.30 6.59
C TRP A 103 -22.87 1.23 7.43
N GLN A 104 -22.73 0.99 8.75
CA GLN A 104 -21.84 1.76 9.63
C GLN A 104 -20.38 1.52 9.28
N LEU A 105 -20.02 0.28 8.88
CA LEU A 105 -18.70 -0.05 8.39
C LEU A 105 -18.39 0.71 7.08
N PHE A 106 -19.37 0.81 6.17
CA PHE A 106 -19.20 1.62 4.95
C PHE A 106 -19.02 3.10 5.28
N LEU A 107 -19.80 3.65 6.22
CA LEU A 107 -19.65 5.02 6.67
C LEU A 107 -18.23 5.27 7.19
N ALA A 108 -17.73 4.40 8.07
CA ALA A 108 -16.37 4.47 8.60
C ALA A 108 -15.33 4.41 7.47
N ARG A 109 -15.50 3.51 6.48
CA ARG A 109 -14.58 3.37 5.35
C ARG A 109 -14.57 4.57 4.42
N ILE A 110 -15.74 5.14 4.12
CA ILE A 110 -15.86 6.34 3.28
C ILE A 110 -15.23 7.54 3.99
N LEU A 111 -15.62 7.81 5.23
CA LEU A 111 -15.05 8.92 6.02
C LEU A 111 -13.54 8.73 6.22
N GLY A 112 -13.12 7.52 6.56
CA GLY A 112 -11.70 7.19 6.70
C GLY A 112 -10.94 7.40 5.40
N GLY A 113 -11.46 6.93 4.28
CA GLY A 113 -10.84 7.10 2.96
C GLY A 113 -10.72 8.56 2.55
N VAL A 114 -11.77 9.37 2.77
CA VAL A 114 -11.76 10.82 2.47
C VAL A 114 -10.73 11.56 3.31
N LEU A 115 -10.78 11.41 4.63
CA LEU A 115 -9.98 12.22 5.55
C LEU A 115 -8.53 11.72 5.64
N SER A 116 -8.32 10.40 5.74
CA SER A 116 -6.97 9.83 5.86
C SER A 116 -6.14 9.97 4.59
N ALA A 117 -6.78 10.21 3.42
CA ALA A 117 -6.09 10.53 2.18
C ALA A 117 -5.16 11.75 2.29
N ALA A 118 -5.38 12.59 3.30
CA ALA A 118 -4.53 13.74 3.62
C ALA A 118 -3.15 13.34 4.18
N THR A 119 -3.01 12.17 4.79
CA THR A 119 -1.85 11.85 5.63
C THR A 119 -0.58 11.60 4.82
N LEU A 120 -0.59 10.61 3.93
CA LEU A 120 0.63 10.16 3.23
C LEU A 120 1.17 11.18 2.24
N PRO A 121 0.37 11.80 1.34
CA PRO A 121 0.85 12.83 0.43
C PRO A 121 1.44 14.03 1.17
N THR A 122 0.79 14.44 2.27
CA THR A 122 1.26 15.57 3.07
C THR A 122 2.57 15.25 3.79
N ALA A 123 2.73 14.04 4.33
CA ALA A 123 3.98 13.61 4.95
C ALA A 123 5.14 13.55 3.95
N MET A 124 4.89 13.06 2.74
CA MET A 124 5.90 13.02 1.67
C MET A 124 6.30 14.44 1.23
N ALA A 125 5.31 15.33 1.05
CA ALA A 125 5.57 16.73 0.73
C ALA A 125 6.33 17.43 1.88
N TYR A 126 5.99 17.16 3.13
CA TYR A 126 6.68 17.69 4.30
C TYR A 126 8.18 17.38 4.28
N ILE A 127 8.57 16.14 3.95
CA ILE A 127 9.99 15.76 3.78
C ILE A 127 10.62 16.54 2.63
N GLY A 128 9.92 16.61 1.48
CA GLY A 128 10.39 17.36 0.33
C GLY A 128 10.70 18.82 0.64
N ASP A 129 9.85 19.46 1.46
CA ASP A 129 9.95 20.88 1.82
C ASP A 129 11.02 21.15 2.91
N THR A 130 11.37 20.13 3.71
CA THR A 130 12.19 20.31 4.93
C THR A 130 13.57 19.66 4.88
N THR A 131 13.84 18.86 3.83
CA THR A 131 15.16 18.22 3.62
C THR A 131 15.87 18.87 2.43
N SER A 132 17.20 19.04 2.56
CA SER A 132 18.05 19.45 1.42
C SER A 132 18.06 18.38 0.33
N GLU A 133 18.37 18.76 -0.90
CA GLU A 133 18.40 17.83 -2.05
C GLU A 133 19.29 16.61 -1.77
N ASP A 134 20.47 16.79 -1.17
CA ASP A 134 21.40 15.72 -0.82
C ASP A 134 20.84 14.73 0.22
N ARG A 135 19.96 15.18 1.11
CA ARG A 135 19.35 14.37 2.19
C ARG A 135 17.95 13.85 1.86
N ARG A 136 17.33 14.35 0.79
CA ARG A 136 15.97 13.98 0.40
C ARG A 136 15.82 12.49 0.14
N GLY A 137 16.81 11.88 -0.54
CA GLY A 137 16.84 10.44 -0.77
C GLY A 137 16.84 9.62 0.53
N GLY A 138 17.65 10.03 1.53
CA GLY A 138 17.68 9.41 2.85
C GLY A 138 16.37 9.58 3.61
N GLY A 139 15.74 10.76 3.56
CA GLY A 139 14.43 11.02 4.16
C GLY A 139 13.32 10.15 3.55
N MET A 140 13.28 10.03 2.22
CA MET A 140 12.33 9.15 1.53
C MET A 140 12.56 7.67 1.83
N GLY A 141 13.83 7.24 1.90
CA GLY A 141 14.18 5.86 2.32
C GLY A 141 13.73 5.55 3.75
N MET A 142 13.90 6.51 4.66
CA MET A 142 13.43 6.38 6.05
C MET A 142 11.90 6.27 6.12
N MET A 143 11.15 7.00 5.28
CA MET A 143 9.69 6.87 5.17
C MET A 143 9.29 5.47 4.68
N GLY A 144 9.98 4.97 3.64
CA GLY A 144 9.76 3.61 3.15
C GLY A 144 10.01 2.56 4.26
N ALA A 145 11.06 2.74 5.07
CA ALA A 145 11.35 1.87 6.22
C ALA A 145 10.25 1.97 7.30
N ALA A 146 9.76 3.19 7.62
CA ALA A 146 8.66 3.38 8.57
C ALA A 146 7.38 2.68 8.10
N MET A 147 7.03 2.83 6.82
CA MET A 147 5.88 2.16 6.20
C MET A 147 6.03 0.64 6.26
N GLY A 148 7.18 0.10 5.85
CA GLY A 148 7.44 -1.34 5.83
C GLY A 148 7.39 -1.98 7.23
N LEU A 149 8.03 -1.34 8.21
CA LEU A 149 8.02 -1.81 9.60
C LEU A 149 6.60 -1.75 10.20
N GLY A 150 5.86 -0.66 9.97
CA GLY A 150 4.48 -0.52 10.43
C GLY A 150 3.58 -1.60 9.85
N PHE A 151 3.68 -1.85 8.55
CA PHE A 151 2.92 -2.90 7.86
C PHE A 151 3.31 -4.32 8.27
N THR A 152 4.56 -4.54 8.69
CA THR A 152 5.03 -5.85 9.15
C THR A 152 4.59 -6.15 10.59
N ILE A 153 4.72 -5.16 11.48
CA ILE A 153 4.45 -5.33 12.92
C ILE A 153 2.95 -5.22 13.21
N GLY A 154 2.26 -4.30 12.50
CA GLY A 154 0.85 -3.99 12.72
C GLY A 154 -0.07 -5.21 12.74
N PRO A 155 -0.07 -6.07 11.70
CA PRO A 155 -0.93 -7.23 11.65
C PRO A 155 -0.71 -8.23 12.81
N GLY A 156 0.52 -8.37 13.28
CA GLY A 156 0.84 -9.19 14.45
C GLY A 156 0.15 -8.68 15.72
N ILE A 157 0.26 -7.38 15.97
CA ILE A 157 -0.42 -6.73 17.09
C ILE A 157 -1.95 -6.82 16.92
N GLY A 158 -2.45 -6.56 15.71
CA GLY A 158 -3.87 -6.64 15.38
C GLY A 158 -4.45 -8.03 15.61
N GLY A 159 -3.75 -9.06 15.14
CA GLY A 159 -4.13 -10.44 15.36
C GLY A 159 -4.14 -10.83 16.84
N LEU A 160 -3.13 -10.40 17.60
CA LEU A 160 -3.04 -10.64 19.04
C LEU A 160 -4.19 -9.98 19.80
N LEU A 161 -4.49 -8.72 19.51
CA LEU A 161 -5.62 -7.99 20.11
C LEU A 161 -6.97 -8.59 19.69
N GLY A 162 -7.11 -8.96 18.41
CA GLY A 162 -8.33 -9.55 17.85
C GLY A 162 -8.67 -10.92 18.42
N ARG A 163 -7.69 -11.65 18.97
CA ARG A 163 -7.94 -12.92 19.70
C ARG A 163 -8.79 -12.71 20.94
N HIS A 164 -8.73 -11.55 21.57
CA HIS A 164 -9.49 -11.23 22.77
C HIS A 164 -10.81 -10.57 22.42
N ASN A 165 -10.77 -9.57 21.54
CA ASN A 165 -11.95 -8.85 21.08
C ASN A 165 -11.69 -8.24 19.69
N LEU A 166 -12.57 -8.52 18.74
CA LEU A 166 -12.44 -8.05 17.36
C LEU A 166 -12.56 -6.50 17.22
N SER A 167 -13.20 -5.82 18.20
CA SER A 167 -13.29 -4.35 18.19
C SER A 167 -12.03 -3.66 18.73
N LEU A 168 -11.26 -4.36 19.60
CA LEU A 168 -10.10 -3.77 20.30
C LEU A 168 -9.03 -3.22 19.36
N PRO A 169 -8.65 -3.88 18.24
CA PRO A 169 -7.68 -3.35 17.27
C PRO A 169 -8.06 -1.98 16.72
N PHE A 170 -9.35 -1.72 16.51
CA PHE A 170 -9.80 -0.41 16.00
C PHE A 170 -9.62 0.70 17.04
N PHE A 171 -9.95 0.44 18.30
CA PHE A 171 -9.74 1.43 19.36
C PHE A 171 -8.27 1.70 19.64
N VAL A 172 -7.43 0.66 19.59
CA VAL A 172 -5.97 0.82 19.69
C VAL A 172 -5.43 1.64 18.50
N GLY A 173 -5.88 1.36 17.28
CA GLY A 173 -5.54 2.15 16.08
C GLY A 173 -5.96 3.61 16.21
N ALA A 174 -7.17 3.87 16.74
CA ALA A 174 -7.65 5.23 17.00
C ALA A 174 -6.79 5.96 18.06
N ALA A 175 -6.45 5.29 19.15
CA ALA A 175 -5.59 5.84 20.19
C ALA A 175 -4.19 6.17 19.65
N LEU A 176 -3.61 5.28 18.85
CA LEU A 176 -2.32 5.50 18.19
C LEU A 176 -2.36 6.71 17.25
N ALA A 177 -3.42 6.87 16.48
CA ALA A 177 -3.60 8.04 15.62
C ALA A 177 -3.68 9.35 16.43
N LEU A 178 -4.39 9.35 17.56
CA LEU A 178 -4.48 10.52 18.45
C LEU A 178 -3.14 10.82 19.13
N VAL A 179 -2.42 9.81 19.61
CA VAL A 179 -1.07 9.99 20.16
C VAL A 179 -0.13 10.58 19.10
N THR A 180 -0.20 10.07 17.87
CA THR A 180 0.59 10.59 16.73
C THR A 180 0.22 12.05 16.44
N LEU A 181 -1.06 12.40 16.49
CA LEU A 181 -1.53 13.78 16.32
C LEU A 181 -0.90 14.71 17.36
N ILE A 182 -0.96 14.34 18.63
CA ILE A 182 -0.40 15.15 19.74
C ILE A 182 1.12 15.32 19.57
N LEU A 183 1.84 14.23 19.31
CA LEU A 183 3.29 14.24 19.08
C LEU A 183 3.67 15.09 17.87
N SER A 184 2.96 14.93 16.77
CA SER A 184 3.20 15.71 15.55
C SER A 184 2.91 17.19 15.75
N TRP A 185 1.85 17.52 16.48
CA TRP A 185 1.50 18.91 16.77
C TRP A 185 2.57 19.62 17.62
N GLY A 186 3.12 18.94 18.62
CA GLY A 186 4.16 19.48 19.50
C GLY A 186 5.56 19.54 18.88
N ALA A 187 5.91 18.57 18.02
CA ALA A 187 7.29 18.37 17.59
C ALA A 187 7.58 18.78 16.14
N LEU A 188 6.57 18.86 15.26
CA LEU A 188 6.77 19.24 13.86
C LEU A 188 6.50 20.75 13.67
N PRO A 189 7.50 21.55 13.23
CA PRO A 189 7.28 22.93 12.82
C PRO A 189 6.52 22.96 11.48
N GLU A 190 5.80 24.05 11.20
CA GLU A 190 5.23 24.25 9.85
C GLU A 190 6.36 24.59 8.87
N PRO A 191 6.51 23.87 7.72
CA PRO A 191 7.51 24.18 6.72
C PRO A 191 7.28 25.55 6.07
N VAL A 192 8.36 26.17 5.59
CA VAL A 192 8.26 27.36 4.75
C VAL A 192 7.60 26.95 3.43
N ARG A 193 6.54 27.66 3.06
CA ARG A 193 5.75 27.34 1.86
C ARG A 193 6.53 27.69 0.60
N HIS A 194 6.67 26.72 -0.28
CA HIS A 194 7.17 26.91 -1.64
C HIS A 194 5.99 26.62 -2.57
N PRO A 195 5.38 27.63 -3.19
CA PRO A 195 4.31 27.43 -4.17
C PRO A 195 4.82 26.53 -5.29
N SER A 196 4.23 25.36 -5.47
CA SER A 196 4.54 24.51 -6.64
C SER A 196 3.87 25.13 -7.85
N SER A 197 4.65 25.73 -8.74
CA SER A 197 4.20 26.33 -10.00
C SER A 197 4.05 25.31 -11.13
N ALA A 198 4.31 24.03 -10.89
CA ALA A 198 4.21 23.01 -11.92
C ALA A 198 2.75 22.69 -12.23
N GLU A 199 2.29 23.02 -13.43
CA GLU A 199 1.05 22.50 -13.98
C GLU A 199 1.13 20.99 -14.04
N ARG A 200 0.27 20.32 -13.26
CA ARG A 200 0.15 18.85 -13.29
C ARG A 200 -0.76 18.48 -14.47
N PRO A 201 -0.30 17.63 -15.40
CA PRO A 201 -1.14 17.18 -16.49
C PRO A 201 -2.41 16.52 -15.97
N SER A 202 -3.49 16.62 -16.73
CA SER A 202 -4.75 15.97 -16.37
C SER A 202 -4.52 14.46 -16.23
N ARG A 203 -5.23 13.82 -15.29
CA ARG A 203 -5.12 12.37 -15.10
C ARG A 203 -5.43 11.61 -16.39
N ILE A 204 -6.41 12.07 -17.16
CA ILE A 204 -6.83 11.43 -18.41
C ILE A 204 -5.69 11.48 -19.44
N ASP A 205 -5.02 12.62 -19.58
CA ASP A 205 -3.90 12.77 -20.52
C ASP A 205 -2.69 11.95 -20.06
N ALA A 206 -2.45 11.87 -18.75
CA ALA A 206 -1.41 11.02 -18.18
C ALA A 206 -1.69 9.54 -18.47
N PHE A 207 -2.95 9.07 -18.33
CA PHE A 207 -3.33 7.70 -18.69
C PHE A 207 -3.22 7.42 -20.19
N ARG A 208 -3.65 8.34 -21.05
CA ARG A 208 -3.50 8.21 -22.51
C ARG A 208 -2.04 8.09 -22.91
N LEU A 209 -1.18 8.94 -22.35
CA LEU A 209 0.25 8.91 -22.59
C LEU A 209 0.88 7.59 -22.11
N ALA A 210 0.46 7.09 -20.94
CA ALA A 210 0.94 5.84 -20.39
C ALA A 210 0.62 4.64 -21.26
N LEU A 211 -0.63 4.53 -21.75
CA LEU A 211 -1.10 3.38 -22.53
C LEU A 211 -0.61 3.41 -23.99
N GLY A 212 -0.31 4.57 -24.53
CA GLY A 212 0.23 4.72 -25.91
C GLY A 212 1.75 4.56 -26.01
N GLY A 213 2.46 4.49 -24.90
CA GLY A 213 3.92 4.51 -24.87
C GLY A 213 4.59 3.14 -24.67
N PRO A 214 5.91 3.06 -24.83
CA PRO A 214 6.68 1.82 -24.66
C PRO A 214 6.66 1.27 -23.22
N LEU A 215 6.24 2.08 -22.25
CA LEU A 215 6.13 1.70 -20.84
C LEU A 215 4.75 1.14 -20.47
N ALA A 216 3.79 1.12 -21.40
CA ALA A 216 2.42 0.64 -21.16
C ALA A 216 2.37 -0.74 -20.46
N TYR A 217 3.24 -1.65 -20.89
CA TYR A 217 3.36 -2.97 -20.29
C TYR A 217 3.64 -2.90 -18.78
N TYR A 218 4.56 -2.05 -18.34
CA TYR A 218 4.94 -1.95 -16.92
C TYR A 218 3.86 -1.30 -16.06
N PHE A 219 3.08 -0.39 -16.63
CA PHE A 219 1.91 0.17 -15.94
C PHE A 219 0.81 -0.89 -15.79
N VAL A 220 0.59 -1.73 -16.81
CA VAL A 220 -0.35 -2.86 -16.72
C VAL A 220 0.15 -3.90 -15.70
N VAL A 221 1.45 -4.21 -15.67
CA VAL A 221 2.05 -5.07 -14.62
C VAL A 221 1.74 -4.52 -13.23
N THR A 222 1.90 -3.20 -13.03
CA THR A 222 1.59 -2.56 -11.73
C THR A 222 0.13 -2.74 -11.35
N LEU A 223 -0.78 -2.48 -12.30
CA LEU A 223 -2.23 -2.64 -12.08
C LEU A 223 -2.58 -4.09 -11.72
N VAL A 224 -2.11 -5.07 -12.51
CA VAL A 224 -2.44 -6.49 -12.30
C VAL A 224 -1.84 -7.00 -10.99
N ALA A 225 -0.61 -6.60 -10.66
CA ALA A 225 0.03 -6.95 -9.40
C ALA A 225 -0.75 -6.38 -8.20
N ALA A 226 -1.13 -5.10 -8.24
CA ALA A 226 -1.91 -4.46 -7.19
C ALA A 226 -3.32 -5.06 -7.07
N PHE A 227 -3.97 -5.36 -8.21
CA PHE A 227 -5.25 -6.06 -8.26
C PHE A 227 -5.17 -7.43 -7.57
N ALA A 228 -4.19 -8.25 -7.94
CA ALA A 228 -4.01 -9.58 -7.38
C ALA A 228 -3.75 -9.54 -5.87
N LEU A 229 -2.86 -8.63 -5.43
CA LEU A 229 -2.54 -8.46 -4.01
C LEU A 229 -3.75 -7.99 -3.21
N ALA A 230 -4.47 -6.98 -3.69
CA ALA A 230 -5.62 -6.43 -2.99
C ALA A 230 -6.82 -7.41 -2.96
N ALA A 231 -7.01 -8.23 -4.01
CA ALA A 231 -8.00 -9.31 -4.01
C ALA A 231 -7.68 -10.37 -2.95
N LEU A 232 -6.40 -10.76 -2.82
CA LEU A 232 -5.93 -11.67 -1.77
C LEU A 232 -6.15 -11.05 -0.39
N GLU A 233 -5.66 -9.82 -0.16
CA GLU A 233 -5.80 -9.15 1.12
C GLU A 233 -7.27 -9.07 1.58
N ALA A 234 -8.21 -8.85 0.66
CA ALA A 234 -9.63 -8.74 0.96
C ALA A 234 -10.32 -10.08 1.25
N THR A 235 -9.79 -11.20 0.78
CA THR A 235 -10.43 -12.51 0.92
C THR A 235 -9.68 -13.49 1.81
N TYR A 236 -8.47 -13.15 2.23
CA TYR A 236 -7.54 -14.06 2.87
C TYR A 236 -8.02 -14.59 4.23
N ALA A 237 -8.56 -13.71 5.07
CA ALA A 237 -9.11 -14.11 6.37
C ALA A 237 -10.40 -14.92 6.21
N LEU A 238 -11.24 -14.58 5.22
CA LEU A 238 -12.43 -15.36 4.89
C LEU A 238 -12.05 -16.78 4.43
N PHE A 239 -11.06 -16.87 3.53
CA PHE A 239 -10.57 -18.16 3.05
C PHE A 239 -10.00 -19.03 4.19
N ALA A 240 -9.19 -18.43 5.07
CA ALA A 240 -8.67 -19.15 6.23
C ALA A 240 -9.78 -19.62 7.16
N GLN A 241 -10.80 -18.80 7.38
CA GLN A 241 -11.96 -19.15 8.20
C GLN A 241 -12.74 -20.32 7.58
N ASP A 242 -13.07 -20.23 6.30
CA ASP A 242 -13.91 -21.23 5.62
C ASP A 242 -13.13 -22.53 5.32
N ARG A 243 -11.84 -22.45 4.98
CA ARG A 243 -11.00 -23.60 4.62
C ARG A 243 -10.50 -24.37 5.83
N LEU A 244 -10.17 -23.66 6.93
CA LEU A 244 -9.56 -24.24 8.12
C LEU A 244 -10.53 -24.29 9.31
N HIS A 245 -11.80 -23.91 9.11
CA HIS A 245 -12.86 -23.89 10.11
C HIS A 245 -12.48 -23.12 11.39
N LEU A 246 -11.81 -21.97 11.22
CA LEU A 246 -11.35 -21.16 12.34
C LEU A 246 -12.49 -20.30 12.90
N SER A 247 -12.54 -20.14 14.23
CA SER A 247 -13.38 -19.11 14.83
C SER A 247 -12.86 -17.72 14.48
N SER A 248 -13.72 -16.71 14.53
CA SER A 248 -13.33 -15.33 14.17
C SER A 248 -12.17 -14.80 15.03
N THR A 249 -12.14 -15.11 16.30
CA THR A 249 -11.09 -14.65 17.22
C THR A 249 -9.78 -15.44 17.05
N SER A 250 -9.84 -16.79 16.98
CA SER A 250 -8.64 -17.60 16.72
C SER A 250 -8.08 -17.33 15.32
N GLY A 251 -8.95 -17.13 14.33
CA GLY A 251 -8.59 -16.78 12.97
C GLY A 251 -7.86 -15.45 12.88
N ALA A 252 -8.33 -14.42 13.61
CA ALA A 252 -7.65 -13.11 13.64
C ALA A 252 -6.20 -13.25 14.12
N GLY A 253 -5.95 -14.02 15.18
CA GLY A 253 -4.60 -14.29 15.66
C GLY A 253 -3.74 -15.05 14.66
N ALA A 254 -4.30 -16.10 14.04
CA ALA A 254 -3.60 -16.90 13.05
C ALA A 254 -3.21 -16.08 11.81
N ILE A 255 -4.14 -15.30 11.28
CA ILE A 255 -3.89 -14.43 10.12
C ILE A 255 -2.90 -13.31 10.47
N GLY A 256 -2.94 -12.77 11.68
CA GLY A 256 -1.93 -11.83 12.16
C GLY A 256 -0.52 -12.40 12.06
N VAL A 257 -0.30 -13.64 12.50
CA VAL A 257 0.99 -14.35 12.38
C VAL A 257 1.38 -14.55 10.92
N VAL A 258 0.44 -14.95 10.07
CA VAL A 258 0.70 -15.11 8.62
C VAL A 258 1.19 -13.80 7.99
N PHE A 259 0.53 -12.68 8.27
CA PHE A 259 0.95 -11.37 7.74
C PHE A 259 2.33 -10.94 8.25
N VAL A 260 2.67 -11.25 9.51
CA VAL A 260 4.03 -11.00 10.05
C VAL A 260 5.07 -11.80 9.27
N ILE A 261 4.82 -13.09 9.01
CA ILE A 261 5.74 -13.93 8.25
C ILE A 261 5.91 -13.37 6.82
N VAL A 262 4.82 -13.03 6.14
CA VAL A 262 4.85 -12.41 4.82
C VAL A 262 5.63 -11.09 4.85
N GLY A 263 5.36 -10.25 5.84
CA GLY A 263 6.06 -8.96 6.01
C GLY A 263 7.56 -9.11 6.25
N LEU A 264 7.97 -10.09 7.06
CA LEU A 264 9.39 -10.38 7.30
C LEU A 264 10.09 -10.88 6.03
N VAL A 265 9.45 -11.76 5.25
CA VAL A 265 9.99 -12.22 3.96
C VAL A 265 10.13 -11.06 2.98
N GLN A 266 9.12 -10.20 2.88
CA GLN A 266 9.18 -9.01 2.04
C GLN A 266 10.27 -8.04 2.50
N ALA A 267 10.39 -7.79 3.79
CA ALA A 267 11.43 -6.93 4.36
C ALA A 267 12.84 -7.46 4.08
N ALA A 268 13.07 -8.78 4.21
CA ALA A 268 14.35 -9.41 3.89
C ALA A 268 14.71 -9.25 2.40
N ILE A 269 13.72 -9.41 1.51
CA ILE A 269 13.94 -9.24 0.06
C ILE A 269 14.24 -7.77 -0.27
N LEU A 270 13.42 -6.84 0.23
CA LEU A 270 13.57 -5.41 -0.06
C LEU A 270 14.82 -4.80 0.59
N GLY A 271 15.16 -5.24 1.82
CA GLY A 271 16.27 -4.68 2.59
C GLY A 271 17.66 -5.12 2.14
N GLY A 272 17.79 -6.23 1.41
CA GLY A 272 19.15 -6.71 1.11
C GLY A 272 19.29 -7.49 -0.20
N LEU A 273 18.23 -8.11 -0.68
CA LEU A 273 18.33 -9.06 -1.78
C LEU A 273 17.99 -8.42 -3.14
N VAL A 274 16.96 -7.60 -3.21
CA VAL A 274 16.43 -7.07 -4.47
C VAL A 274 17.49 -6.25 -5.23
N GLY A 275 18.25 -5.40 -4.56
CA GLY A 275 19.32 -4.61 -5.21
C GLY A 275 20.41 -5.49 -5.83
N ARG A 276 20.86 -6.52 -5.09
CA ARG A 276 21.87 -7.50 -5.61
C ARG A 276 21.32 -8.28 -6.81
N LEU A 277 20.05 -8.67 -6.76
CA LEU A 277 19.42 -9.41 -7.85
C LEU A 277 19.22 -8.52 -9.08
N ILE A 278 18.82 -7.26 -8.93
CA ILE A 278 18.73 -6.29 -10.01
C ILE A 278 20.08 -6.14 -10.72
N ASN A 279 21.16 -5.95 -9.95
CA ASN A 279 22.50 -5.80 -10.51
C ASN A 279 23.00 -7.07 -11.23
N ARG A 280 22.57 -8.26 -10.79
CA ARG A 280 23.03 -9.53 -11.38
C ARG A 280 22.18 -10.00 -12.55
N TRP A 281 20.86 -9.84 -12.49
CA TRP A 281 19.93 -10.42 -13.47
C TRP A 281 19.16 -9.38 -14.30
N GLY A 282 19.19 -8.11 -13.89
CA GLY A 282 18.45 -7.02 -14.50
C GLY A 282 16.99 -7.00 -14.05
N GLU A 283 16.38 -5.83 -14.17
CA GLU A 283 15.01 -5.56 -13.69
C GLU A 283 13.96 -6.39 -14.43
N GLU A 284 14.09 -6.53 -15.75
CA GLU A 284 13.07 -7.26 -16.57
C GLU A 284 12.93 -8.71 -16.16
N ARG A 285 14.07 -9.38 -15.90
CA ARG A 285 14.03 -10.79 -15.45
C ARG A 285 13.42 -10.89 -14.06
N LEU A 286 13.69 -9.91 -13.18
CA LEU A 286 13.09 -9.88 -11.85
C LEU A 286 11.59 -9.63 -11.90
N VAL A 287 11.10 -8.78 -12.78
CA VAL A 287 9.66 -8.57 -12.98
C VAL A 287 9.00 -9.88 -13.39
N ARG A 288 9.58 -10.60 -14.38
CA ARG A 288 9.04 -11.90 -14.82
C ARG A 288 9.09 -12.95 -13.70
N ALA A 289 10.23 -13.06 -13.03
CA ALA A 289 10.38 -13.99 -11.90
C ALA A 289 9.39 -13.70 -10.78
N GLY A 290 9.20 -12.43 -10.46
CA GLY A 290 8.22 -11.98 -9.46
C GLY A 290 6.78 -12.30 -9.84
N LEU A 291 6.38 -12.07 -11.11
CA LEU A 291 5.06 -12.43 -11.61
C LEU A 291 4.80 -13.96 -11.52
N VAL A 292 5.78 -14.77 -11.96
CA VAL A 292 5.68 -16.22 -11.90
C VAL A 292 5.61 -16.72 -10.45
N LEU A 293 6.48 -16.19 -9.58
CA LEU A 293 6.53 -16.58 -8.17
C LEU A 293 5.23 -16.21 -7.45
N ALA A 294 4.68 -15.03 -7.73
CA ALA A 294 3.41 -14.61 -7.18
C ALA A 294 2.27 -15.52 -7.67
N ALA A 295 2.19 -15.80 -8.98
CA ALA A 295 1.18 -16.68 -9.54
C ALA A 295 1.23 -18.10 -8.93
N ILE A 296 2.43 -18.66 -8.76
CA ILE A 296 2.63 -19.95 -8.08
C ILE A 296 2.15 -19.86 -6.64
N GLY A 297 2.52 -18.82 -5.89
CA GLY A 297 2.09 -18.62 -4.51
C GLY A 297 0.57 -18.59 -4.38
N TYR A 298 -0.13 -17.87 -5.28
CA TYR A 298 -1.60 -17.83 -5.30
C TYR A 298 -2.22 -19.20 -5.58
N LEU A 299 -1.69 -19.98 -6.51
CA LEU A 299 -2.16 -21.33 -6.76
C LEU A 299 -1.93 -22.26 -5.57
N LEU A 300 -0.75 -22.16 -4.93
CA LEU A 300 -0.43 -22.94 -3.74
C LEU A 300 -1.39 -22.64 -2.58
N VAL A 301 -1.84 -21.39 -2.41
CA VAL A 301 -2.83 -21.02 -1.38
C VAL A 301 -4.10 -21.86 -1.50
N THR A 302 -4.54 -22.22 -2.70
CA THR A 302 -5.74 -23.06 -2.89
C THR A 302 -5.62 -24.45 -2.27
N GLY A 303 -4.39 -24.96 -2.15
CA GLY A 303 -4.05 -26.26 -1.54
C GLY A 303 -3.75 -26.19 -0.04
N THR A 304 -4.13 -25.11 0.64
CA THR A 304 -3.90 -24.95 2.08
C THR A 304 -4.67 -26.00 2.91
N HIS A 305 -3.99 -26.59 3.89
CA HIS A 305 -4.55 -27.56 4.83
C HIS A 305 -4.40 -27.14 6.30
N ASN A 306 -3.51 -26.19 6.60
CA ASN A 306 -3.27 -25.66 7.94
C ASN A 306 -2.64 -24.27 7.88
N ILE A 307 -2.51 -23.61 9.03
CA ILE A 307 -1.97 -22.24 9.11
C ILE A 307 -0.51 -22.15 8.64
N ALA A 308 0.30 -23.18 8.87
CA ALA A 308 1.71 -23.17 8.45
C ALA A 308 1.83 -23.20 6.90
N THR A 309 1.05 -24.08 6.23
CA THR A 309 1.02 -24.10 4.76
C THR A 309 0.46 -22.80 4.19
N LEU A 310 -0.56 -22.22 4.83
CA LEU A 310 -1.10 -20.92 4.45
C LEU A 310 -0.03 -19.82 4.53
N ALA A 311 0.75 -19.78 5.62
CA ALA A 311 1.83 -18.81 5.81
C ALA A 311 2.94 -18.97 4.77
N ILE A 312 3.37 -20.20 4.51
CA ILE A 312 4.41 -20.47 3.50
C ILE A 312 3.96 -20.05 2.11
N TYR A 313 2.75 -20.42 1.70
CA TYR A 313 2.24 -20.11 0.38
C TYR A 313 1.99 -18.62 0.17
N ALA A 314 1.48 -17.92 1.20
CA ALA A 314 1.37 -16.48 1.19
C ALA A 314 2.74 -15.78 1.14
N ALA A 315 3.74 -16.32 1.85
CA ALA A 315 5.10 -15.78 1.80
C ALA A 315 5.72 -15.92 0.41
N VAL A 316 5.45 -17.03 -0.30
CA VAL A 316 5.86 -17.21 -1.70
C VAL A 316 5.21 -16.14 -2.60
N ALA A 317 3.89 -15.91 -2.47
CA ALA A 317 3.21 -14.86 -3.21
C ALA A 317 3.77 -13.46 -2.87
N GLY A 318 3.97 -13.19 -1.58
CA GLY A 318 4.55 -11.93 -1.08
C GLY A 318 5.97 -11.69 -1.58
N ALA A 319 6.80 -12.74 -1.67
CA ALA A 319 8.14 -12.67 -2.24
C ALA A 319 8.10 -12.23 -3.72
N GLY A 320 7.15 -12.79 -4.49
CA GLY A 320 6.92 -12.37 -5.88
C GLY A 320 6.62 -10.87 -5.99
N HIS A 321 5.70 -10.35 -5.16
CA HIS A 321 5.37 -8.92 -5.13
C HIS A 321 6.56 -8.04 -4.69
N ALA A 322 7.36 -8.50 -3.71
CA ALA A 322 8.55 -7.77 -3.25
C ALA A 322 9.63 -7.65 -4.34
N LEU A 323 9.72 -8.59 -5.27
CA LEU A 323 10.63 -8.52 -6.42
C LEU A 323 10.10 -7.60 -7.53
N MET A 324 8.79 -7.61 -7.79
CA MET A 324 8.18 -6.87 -8.90
C MET A 324 8.21 -5.36 -8.71
N ARG A 325 7.67 -4.86 -7.61
CA ARG A 325 7.40 -3.42 -7.42
C ARG A 325 8.64 -2.54 -7.58
N PRO A 326 9.79 -2.79 -6.91
CA PRO A 326 10.98 -1.97 -7.08
C PRO A 326 11.59 -2.12 -8.47
N SER A 327 11.52 -3.32 -9.08
CA SER A 327 12.05 -3.55 -10.43
C SER A 327 11.24 -2.79 -11.49
N VAL A 328 9.92 -2.76 -11.39
CA VAL A 328 9.05 -1.97 -12.27
C VAL A 328 9.31 -0.48 -12.08
N ALA A 329 9.39 0.01 -10.84
CA ALA A 329 9.68 1.41 -10.54
C ALA A 329 11.03 1.87 -11.11
N SER A 330 12.06 1.02 -10.99
CA SER A 330 13.40 1.25 -11.57
C SER A 330 13.33 1.34 -13.10
N LEU A 331 12.65 0.41 -13.77
CA LEU A 331 12.49 0.41 -15.23
C LEU A 331 11.78 1.65 -15.73
N ILE A 332 10.68 2.03 -15.09
CA ILE A 332 9.91 3.22 -15.45
C ILE A 332 10.78 4.47 -15.27
N SER A 333 11.47 4.59 -14.13
CA SER A 333 12.33 5.74 -13.84
C SER A 333 13.48 5.88 -14.83
N LYS A 334 14.14 4.79 -15.23
CA LYS A 334 15.27 4.78 -16.17
C LYS A 334 14.86 5.10 -17.61
N ARG A 335 13.65 4.73 -18.01
CA ARG A 335 13.19 4.82 -19.41
C ARG A 335 12.33 6.06 -19.71
N THR A 336 12.11 6.93 -18.72
CA THR A 336 11.35 8.17 -18.93
C THR A 336 12.30 9.37 -19.01
N PRO A 337 12.52 9.95 -20.20
CA PRO A 337 13.30 11.17 -20.34
C PRO A 337 12.58 12.35 -19.69
N GLY A 338 13.21 13.01 -18.72
CA GLY A 338 12.80 14.32 -18.24
C GLY A 338 11.61 14.43 -17.30
N GLY A 339 11.01 13.30 -16.84
CA GLY A 339 9.79 13.36 -16.05
C GLY A 339 9.60 12.23 -15.03
N GLN A 340 10.63 11.87 -14.24
CA GLN A 340 10.54 10.78 -13.25
C GLN A 340 9.32 10.91 -12.31
N GLY A 341 9.02 12.12 -11.85
CA GLY A 341 7.87 12.36 -10.96
C GLY A 341 6.53 12.06 -11.62
N LEU A 342 6.36 12.42 -12.90
CA LEU A 342 5.13 12.13 -13.65
C LEU A 342 4.94 10.62 -13.83
N SER A 343 5.97 9.91 -14.24
CA SER A 343 5.88 8.48 -14.51
C SER A 343 5.64 7.64 -13.25
N ILE A 344 6.25 8.02 -12.13
CA ILE A 344 5.96 7.41 -10.82
C ILE A 344 4.51 7.73 -10.40
N GLY A 345 4.03 8.95 -10.60
CA GLY A 345 2.65 9.33 -10.33
C GLY A 345 1.63 8.55 -11.17
N ILE A 346 1.95 8.27 -12.44
CA ILE A 346 1.16 7.39 -13.31
C ILE A 346 1.17 5.96 -12.76
N MET A 347 2.33 5.43 -12.41
CA MET A 347 2.47 4.10 -11.81
C MET A 347 1.61 3.96 -10.54
N ASP A 348 1.65 4.95 -9.64
CA ASP A 348 0.83 4.95 -8.42
C ASP A 348 -0.68 5.05 -8.73
N SER A 349 -1.05 5.68 -9.84
CA SER A 349 -2.44 5.71 -10.30
C SER A 349 -2.93 4.33 -10.77
N PHE A 350 -2.07 3.57 -11.49
CA PHE A 350 -2.37 2.19 -11.88
C PHE A 350 -2.38 1.24 -10.66
N ASP A 351 -1.46 1.41 -9.70
CA ASP A 351 -1.50 0.69 -8.41
C ASP A 351 -2.83 0.93 -7.67
N SER A 352 -3.26 2.19 -7.60
CA SER A 352 -4.52 2.57 -6.96
C SER A 352 -5.74 1.95 -7.65
N LEU A 353 -5.77 1.91 -8.99
CA LEU A 353 -6.85 1.23 -9.72
C LEU A 353 -6.87 -0.28 -9.41
N GLY A 354 -5.71 -0.93 -9.36
CA GLY A 354 -5.63 -2.33 -8.96
C GLY A 354 -6.19 -2.56 -7.55
N ARG A 355 -5.84 -1.69 -6.60
CA ARG A 355 -6.35 -1.73 -5.22
C ARG A 355 -7.84 -1.43 -5.09
N ILE A 356 -8.43 -0.71 -6.03
CA ILE A 356 -9.89 -0.47 -6.09
C ILE A 356 -10.61 -1.70 -6.66
N LEU A 357 -10.12 -2.24 -7.77
CA LEU A 357 -10.79 -3.31 -8.50
C LEU A 357 -10.61 -4.68 -7.85
N GLY A 358 -9.43 -4.94 -7.27
CA GLY A 358 -9.07 -6.24 -6.70
C GLY A 358 -10.02 -6.72 -5.61
N PRO A 359 -10.28 -5.94 -4.56
CA PRO A 359 -11.16 -6.36 -3.48
C PRO A 359 -12.60 -6.59 -3.91
N ALA A 360 -13.15 -5.72 -4.77
CA ALA A 360 -14.51 -5.89 -5.32
C ALA A 360 -14.62 -7.19 -6.11
N TRP A 361 -13.65 -7.44 -7.00
CA TRP A 361 -13.57 -8.70 -7.74
C TRP A 361 -13.42 -9.91 -6.82
N GLY A 362 -12.45 -9.85 -5.89
CA GLY A 362 -12.19 -10.94 -4.94
C GLY A 362 -13.44 -11.30 -4.14
N GLY A 363 -14.13 -10.32 -3.57
CA GLY A 363 -15.37 -10.51 -2.83
C GLY A 363 -16.50 -11.05 -3.70
N TRP A 364 -16.60 -10.59 -4.95
CA TRP A 364 -17.63 -11.04 -5.89
C TRP A 364 -17.45 -12.51 -6.29
N VAL A 365 -16.26 -12.89 -6.76
CA VAL A 365 -16.00 -14.26 -7.22
C VAL A 365 -15.93 -15.25 -6.07
N TYR A 366 -15.70 -14.80 -4.84
CA TYR A 366 -15.66 -15.66 -3.65
C TYR A 366 -16.99 -16.41 -3.43
N HIS A 367 -18.13 -15.81 -3.81
CA HIS A 367 -19.45 -16.46 -3.77
C HIS A 367 -19.55 -17.70 -4.67
N ALA A 368 -18.88 -17.67 -5.82
CA ALA A 368 -18.89 -18.81 -6.76
C ALA A 368 -17.92 -19.90 -6.33
N GLY A 369 -16.91 -19.57 -5.52
CA GLY A 369 -15.98 -20.53 -4.95
C GLY A 369 -14.86 -19.86 -4.16
N ILE A 370 -14.56 -20.40 -2.98
CA ILE A 370 -13.58 -19.81 -2.04
C ILE A 370 -12.15 -19.74 -2.60
N THR A 371 -11.83 -20.55 -3.61
CA THR A 371 -10.52 -20.56 -4.28
C THR A 371 -10.45 -19.68 -5.52
N LEU A 372 -11.59 -19.26 -6.08
CA LEU A 372 -11.65 -18.51 -7.33
C LEU A 372 -10.92 -17.15 -7.29
N PRO A 373 -10.91 -16.37 -6.20
CA PRO A 373 -10.11 -15.16 -6.13
C PRO A 373 -8.63 -15.42 -6.41
N TYR A 374 -8.09 -16.52 -5.87
CA TYR A 374 -6.67 -16.88 -6.01
C TYR A 374 -6.35 -17.42 -7.41
N VAL A 375 -7.20 -18.28 -7.95
CA VAL A 375 -7.04 -18.84 -9.30
C VAL A 375 -7.13 -17.71 -10.34
N SER A 376 -8.11 -16.80 -10.22
CA SER A 376 -8.26 -15.68 -11.14
C SER A 376 -7.08 -14.70 -11.07
N ALA A 377 -6.58 -14.41 -9.86
CA ALA A 377 -5.40 -13.58 -9.67
C ALA A 377 -4.15 -14.23 -10.27
N ALA A 378 -3.95 -15.53 -10.03
CA ALA A 378 -2.85 -16.30 -10.64
C ALA A 378 -2.92 -16.30 -12.16
N ALA A 379 -4.12 -16.48 -12.73
CA ALA A 379 -4.34 -16.44 -14.19
C ALA A 379 -4.01 -15.05 -14.76
N ALA A 380 -4.43 -13.97 -14.11
CA ALA A 380 -4.12 -12.60 -14.54
C ALA A 380 -2.61 -12.33 -14.53
N LEU A 381 -1.89 -12.78 -13.49
CA LEU A 381 -0.44 -12.68 -13.41
C LEU A 381 0.26 -13.51 -14.50
N ALA A 382 -0.18 -14.75 -14.73
CA ALA A 382 0.36 -15.65 -15.75
C ALA A 382 0.14 -15.09 -17.17
N LEU A 383 -1.03 -14.54 -17.46
CA LEU A 383 -1.30 -13.83 -18.73
C LEU A 383 -0.36 -12.66 -18.92
N THR A 384 -0.10 -11.90 -17.86
CA THR A 384 0.84 -10.76 -17.89
C THR A 384 2.28 -11.22 -18.18
N VAL A 385 2.69 -12.40 -17.69
CA VAL A 385 3.97 -13.03 -18.08
C VAL A 385 3.97 -13.36 -19.58
N GLY A 386 2.90 -13.96 -20.11
CA GLY A 386 2.78 -14.30 -21.54
C GLY A 386 2.96 -13.05 -22.44
N VAL A 387 2.32 -11.94 -22.06
CA VAL A 387 2.46 -10.65 -22.78
C VAL A 387 3.91 -10.13 -22.73
N SER A 388 4.67 -10.41 -21.65
CA SER A 388 6.07 -9.98 -21.56
C SER A 388 6.97 -10.57 -22.66
N PHE A 389 6.72 -11.80 -23.05
CA PHE A 389 7.49 -12.45 -24.12
C PHE A 389 7.16 -11.87 -25.51
N SER A 390 5.89 -11.53 -25.75
CA SER A 390 5.47 -10.90 -26.99
C SER A 390 5.94 -9.44 -27.10
N ALA A 391 6.02 -8.71 -26.00
CA ALA A 391 6.55 -7.33 -25.95
C ALA A 391 8.07 -7.31 -26.15
N ALA A 392 8.80 -8.26 -25.57
CA ALA A 392 10.24 -8.43 -25.82
C ALA A 392 10.56 -8.83 -27.25
N ALA A 393 9.70 -9.62 -27.90
CA ALA A 393 9.85 -10.00 -29.31
C ALA A 393 9.61 -8.85 -30.29
N ARG A 394 8.89 -7.78 -29.88
CA ARG A 394 8.63 -6.59 -30.70
C ARG A 394 9.71 -5.52 -30.62
N GLY A 395 10.85 -5.81 -29.98
CA GLY A 395 12.05 -4.99 -30.01
C GLY A 395 11.82 -3.56 -29.51
N VAL A 396 11.76 -3.36 -28.18
CA VAL A 396 12.17 -2.08 -27.62
C VAL A 396 13.70 -2.06 -27.71
N PRO A 397 14.34 -1.17 -28.51
CA PRO A 397 15.76 -1.18 -28.68
C PRO A 397 16.44 -1.00 -27.32
N ALA A 398 17.27 -1.93 -26.92
CA ALA A 398 18.27 -1.71 -25.90
C ALA A 398 19.15 -0.58 -26.47
N HIS A 399 19.06 0.62 -25.89
CA HIS A 399 20.08 1.62 -26.18
C HIS A 399 21.43 1.02 -25.80
N ALA A 400 22.17 0.60 -26.84
CA ALA A 400 23.58 0.33 -26.75
C ALA A 400 24.23 1.54 -26.05
N GLY A 401 25.01 1.27 -25.01
CA GLY A 401 25.83 2.30 -24.38
C GLY A 401 26.63 2.99 -25.46
N SER A 402 26.48 4.29 -25.53
CA SER A 402 27.44 5.15 -26.17
C SER A 402 28.55 5.40 -25.17
N GLU A 403 29.71 5.00 -25.61
CA GLU A 403 31.05 5.26 -25.10
C GLU A 403 31.27 6.67 -24.47
#